data_fe9ef8f34b77468b00094d9e111d17cb
#
_entry.id   fe9ef8f34b77468b00094d9e111d17cb
#
_cell.length_a   1.000
_cell.length_b   1.000
_cell.length_c   1.000
_cell.angle_alpha   90.00
_cell.angle_beta   90.00
_cell.angle_gamma   90.00
#
_symmetry.space_group_name_H-M   'P 1'
#
loop_
_entity.id
_entity.type
_entity.pdbx_description
1 polymer ?
#
loop_
_entity_poly.entity_id
_entity_poly.type
_entity_poly.pdbx_seq_one_letter_code
_entity_poly.pdbx_strand_id
1 'polypeptide(L)'
;MRKVILLLSLAVFASCRSYDKNYAIYELWVGETKVTTRNQADILGDGTVKFEGDRKSGVLTLENAHIGNVVVPNSEAVIISNLPNLTINLIGENTIGISGKATVNGITGFNLKVDGDGSLAITARASCIKADSLTVVSGKIDTYIETPDHEIASYLGIGLWTQDVMTIQGGDITIHYVSSFSPLSYGLYSVGDINIEGGKITISPEDSQLLAVGLI
;
A
#
# COMPACT_ATOMS: atom_id res chain seq x y z
N MET A 1 23.52 32.32 -67.56
CA MET A 1 23.01 31.23 -66.70
C MET A 1 23.58 31.45 -65.32
N ARG A 2 22.74 31.96 -64.37
CA ARG A 2 23.09 32.20 -62.97
C ARG A 2 22.71 30.96 -62.18
N LYS A 3 23.68 30.25 -61.57
CA LYS A 3 23.43 29.16 -60.63
C LYS A 3 23.07 29.73 -59.28
N VAL A 4 21.83 29.50 -58.84
CA VAL A 4 21.37 29.80 -57.48
C VAL A 4 21.78 28.61 -56.62
N ILE A 5 22.69 28.85 -55.66
CA ILE A 5 23.07 27.86 -54.64
C ILE A 5 22.12 28.06 -53.49
N LEU A 6 21.23 27.05 -53.25
CA LEU A 6 20.31 27.01 -52.14
C LEU A 6 21.06 26.45 -50.94
N LEU A 7 21.43 27.28 -49.96
CA LEU A 7 22.00 26.84 -48.69
C LEU A 7 20.86 26.37 -47.78
N LEU A 8 20.74 25.07 -47.63
CA LEU A 8 19.84 24.47 -46.63
C LEU A 8 20.54 24.55 -45.27
N SER A 9 20.14 25.48 -44.41
CA SER A 9 20.58 25.52 -43.02
C SER A 9 19.84 24.48 -42.21
N LEU A 10 20.53 23.38 -41.90
CA LEU A 10 20.05 22.34 -40.99
C LEU A 10 20.17 22.86 -39.56
N ALA A 11 19.06 23.39 -39.00
CA ALA A 11 18.99 23.74 -37.60
C ALA A 11 18.87 22.46 -36.78
N VAL A 12 19.97 21.99 -36.23
CA VAL A 12 20.02 20.91 -35.25
C VAL A 12 19.55 21.50 -33.94
N PHE A 13 18.29 21.28 -33.60
CA PHE A 13 17.80 21.50 -32.24
C PHE A 13 18.42 20.46 -31.33
N ALA A 14 19.60 20.76 -30.79
CA ALA A 14 20.11 20.06 -29.63
C ALA A 14 19.16 20.36 -28.44
N SER A 15 18.19 19.48 -28.20
CA SER A 15 17.42 19.50 -26.98
C SER A 15 18.37 19.13 -25.82
N CYS A 16 19.00 20.13 -25.26
CA CYS A 16 19.76 20.00 -24.03
C CYS A 16 18.74 19.62 -22.95
N ARG A 17 18.54 18.32 -22.69
CA ARG A 17 17.87 17.86 -21.48
C ARG A 17 18.74 18.32 -20.32
N SER A 18 18.33 19.38 -19.63
CA SER A 18 18.96 19.76 -18.40
C SER A 18 18.88 18.56 -17.44
N TYR A 19 20.03 18.01 -17.10
CA TYR A 19 20.11 16.95 -16.10
C TYR A 19 19.75 17.59 -14.75
N ASP A 20 18.55 17.30 -14.26
CA ASP A 20 18.10 17.74 -12.96
C ASP A 20 18.86 16.96 -11.89
N LYS A 21 19.87 17.59 -11.29
CA LYS A 21 20.71 16.99 -10.26
C LYS A 21 19.91 16.58 -9.01
N ASN A 22 18.70 17.10 -8.84
CA ASN A 22 17.83 16.83 -7.71
C ASN A 22 16.76 15.78 -8.04
N TYR A 23 16.75 15.25 -9.28
CA TYR A 23 15.78 14.22 -9.62
C TYR A 23 16.12 12.90 -8.95
N ALA A 24 15.24 12.45 -8.07
CA ALA A 24 15.30 11.13 -7.47
C ALA A 24 14.03 10.34 -7.79
N ILE A 25 14.21 9.04 -7.95
CA ILE A 25 13.16 8.06 -8.04
C ILE A 25 13.19 7.28 -6.72
N TYR A 26 12.05 7.16 -6.09
CA TYR A 26 11.90 6.35 -4.88
C TYR A 26 11.40 4.96 -5.24
N GLU A 27 11.81 3.96 -4.47
CA GLU A 27 11.29 2.61 -4.60
C GLU A 27 9.96 2.47 -3.85
N LEU A 28 9.04 3.35 -4.20
CA LEU A 28 7.70 3.49 -3.65
C LEU A 28 6.71 3.69 -4.80
N TRP A 29 5.60 2.95 -4.77
CA TRP A 29 4.49 3.07 -5.70
C TRP A 29 3.19 3.25 -4.92
N VAL A 30 2.34 4.12 -5.42
CA VAL A 30 0.97 4.32 -4.96
C VAL A 30 0.05 4.16 -6.17
N GLY A 31 -0.73 3.09 -6.16
CA GLY A 31 -1.42 2.68 -7.37
C GLY A 31 -0.42 2.41 -8.50
N GLU A 32 -0.70 2.91 -9.69
CA GLU A 32 0.19 2.79 -10.87
C GLU A 32 1.32 3.82 -10.85
N THR A 33 1.35 4.72 -9.87
CA THR A 33 2.25 5.86 -9.87
C THR A 33 3.51 5.57 -9.07
N LYS A 34 4.67 5.56 -9.75
CA LYS A 34 5.97 5.53 -9.08
C LYS A 34 6.31 6.90 -8.50
N VAL A 35 6.72 6.92 -7.24
CA VAL A 35 7.04 8.17 -6.53
C VAL A 35 8.42 8.68 -6.92
N THR A 36 8.48 9.98 -7.17
CA THR A 36 9.68 10.70 -7.58
C THR A 36 9.70 12.07 -6.90
N THR A 37 10.83 12.77 -6.93
CA THR A 37 10.91 14.17 -6.45
C THR A 37 10.00 15.13 -7.20
N ARG A 38 9.47 14.75 -8.38
CA ARG A 38 8.59 15.61 -9.17
C ARG A 38 7.13 15.50 -8.77
N ASN A 39 6.71 14.34 -8.28
CA ASN A 39 5.31 14.09 -7.89
C ASN A 39 5.13 13.82 -6.39
N GLN A 40 6.19 13.83 -5.59
CA GLN A 40 6.12 13.49 -4.16
C GLN A 40 5.20 14.41 -3.36
N ALA A 41 5.00 15.66 -3.79
CA ALA A 41 4.11 16.63 -3.12
C ALA A 41 2.63 16.36 -3.40
N ASP A 42 2.32 15.65 -4.49
CA ASP A 42 0.97 15.25 -4.91
C ASP A 42 1.10 14.06 -5.86
N ILE A 43 1.10 12.85 -5.30
CA ILE A 43 1.43 11.63 -6.05
C ILE A 43 0.34 11.27 -7.05
N LEU A 44 -0.91 11.45 -6.67
CA LEU A 44 -2.07 11.07 -7.47
C LEU A 44 -2.64 12.24 -8.29
N GLY A 45 -2.19 13.47 -8.07
CA GLY A 45 -2.66 14.65 -8.76
C GLY A 45 -3.99 15.21 -8.23
N ASP A 46 -4.43 14.76 -7.06
CA ASP A 46 -5.68 15.17 -6.41
C ASP A 46 -5.47 15.79 -5.01
N GLY A 47 -4.20 15.93 -4.61
CA GLY A 47 -3.80 16.53 -3.35
C GLY A 47 -3.89 15.61 -2.14
N THR A 48 -4.32 14.36 -2.30
CA THR A 48 -4.64 13.46 -1.17
C THR A 48 -3.46 12.62 -0.69
N VAL A 49 -2.45 12.41 -1.53
CA VAL A 49 -1.29 11.56 -1.20
C VAL A 49 0.01 12.29 -1.47
N LYS A 50 0.83 12.40 -0.42
CA LYS A 50 2.15 13.03 -0.50
C LYS A 50 3.22 12.18 0.20
N PHE A 51 4.45 12.31 -0.26
CA PHE A 51 5.61 11.63 0.31
C PHE A 51 6.69 12.63 0.68
N GLU A 52 7.24 12.50 1.88
CA GLU A 52 8.38 13.24 2.37
C GLU A 52 9.44 12.26 2.88
N GLY A 53 10.63 12.29 2.30
CA GLY A 53 11.68 11.35 2.71
C GLY A 53 12.82 11.23 1.72
N ASP A 54 13.58 10.17 1.90
CA ASP A 54 14.72 9.81 1.05
C ASP A 54 14.58 8.36 0.54
N ARG A 55 15.67 7.77 0.05
CA ARG A 55 15.68 6.38 -0.47
C ARG A 55 15.73 5.31 0.62
N LYS A 56 15.86 5.69 1.88
CA LYS A 56 15.96 4.76 3.02
C LYS A 56 14.73 4.84 3.92
N SER A 57 14.17 6.05 4.07
CA SER A 57 13.05 6.27 4.97
C SER A 57 12.21 7.44 4.53
N GLY A 58 10.93 7.39 4.86
CA GLY A 58 10.03 8.50 4.60
C GLY A 58 8.65 8.32 5.21
N VAL A 59 7.85 9.36 5.04
CA VAL A 59 6.46 9.44 5.48
C VAL A 59 5.58 9.57 4.25
N LEU A 60 4.71 8.61 4.03
CA LEU A 60 3.61 8.66 3.09
C LEU A 60 2.37 9.14 3.82
N THR A 61 1.95 10.36 3.58
CA THR A 61 0.72 10.90 4.17
C THR A 61 -0.45 10.61 3.25
N LEU A 62 -1.48 9.99 3.79
CA LEU A 62 -2.79 9.79 3.18
C LEU A 62 -3.76 10.76 3.87
N GLU A 63 -4.35 11.67 3.10
CA GLU A 63 -5.25 12.71 3.60
C GLU A 63 -6.57 12.66 2.82
N ASN A 64 -7.57 11.97 3.35
CA ASN A 64 -8.83 11.67 2.69
C ASN A 64 -8.63 10.99 1.31
N ALA A 65 -7.65 10.10 1.25
CA ALA A 65 -7.25 9.44 0.02
C ALA A 65 -8.17 8.25 -0.30
N HIS A 66 -8.61 8.17 -1.56
CA HIS A 66 -9.40 7.06 -2.07
C HIS A 66 -8.64 6.36 -3.21
N ILE A 67 -7.85 5.34 -2.86
CA ILE A 67 -7.01 4.62 -3.80
C ILE A 67 -7.74 3.34 -4.20
N GLY A 68 -8.45 3.39 -5.32
CA GLY A 68 -9.29 2.28 -5.80
C GLY A 68 -8.85 1.73 -7.15
N ASN A 69 -9.25 0.50 -7.41
CA ASN A 69 -9.25 -0.17 -8.72
C ASN A 69 -7.95 -0.15 -9.52
N VAL A 70 -6.83 -0.27 -8.84
CA VAL A 70 -5.57 -0.38 -9.55
C VAL A 70 -5.37 -1.83 -9.96
N VAL A 71 -5.78 -2.15 -11.17
CA VAL A 71 -5.38 -3.41 -11.84
C VAL A 71 -4.05 -3.15 -12.51
N VAL A 72 -2.98 -3.11 -11.73
CA VAL A 72 -1.64 -3.12 -12.31
C VAL A 72 -1.34 -4.57 -12.73
N PRO A 73 -1.16 -4.84 -14.02
CA PRO A 73 -0.71 -6.16 -14.45
C PRO A 73 0.62 -6.47 -13.75
N ASN A 74 0.67 -7.55 -12.97
CA ASN A 74 1.82 -8.01 -12.19
C ASN A 74 2.18 -7.20 -10.93
N SER A 75 1.29 -6.36 -10.38
CA SER A 75 1.56 -5.74 -9.10
C SER A 75 1.13 -6.64 -7.93
N GLU A 76 1.95 -6.65 -6.89
CA GLU A 76 1.69 -7.44 -5.68
C GLU A 76 0.76 -6.72 -4.71
N ALA A 77 0.65 -5.40 -4.79
CA ALA A 77 -0.15 -4.56 -3.89
C ALA A 77 -0.53 -3.21 -4.52
N VAL A 78 -1.47 -2.51 -3.88
CA VAL A 78 -1.86 -1.14 -4.26
C VAL A 78 -0.81 -0.12 -3.83
N ILE A 79 -0.26 -0.27 -2.61
CA ILE A 79 0.91 0.50 -2.18
C ILE A 79 2.06 -0.48 -2.01
N ILE A 80 3.17 -0.21 -2.71
CA ILE A 80 4.38 -1.04 -2.67
C ILE A 80 5.53 -0.18 -2.22
N SER A 81 6.15 -0.53 -1.10
CA SER A 81 7.35 0.15 -0.60
C SER A 81 8.52 -0.81 -0.53
N ASN A 82 9.53 -0.57 -1.37
CA ASN A 82 10.84 -1.18 -1.25
C ASN A 82 11.83 -0.25 -0.51
N LEU A 83 11.32 0.76 0.18
CA LEU A 83 12.12 1.55 1.11
C LEU A 83 12.37 0.71 2.38
N PRO A 84 13.57 0.77 2.98
CA PRO A 84 13.84 0.08 4.23
C PRO A 84 12.85 0.44 5.35
N ASN A 85 12.40 1.70 5.41
CA ASN A 85 11.44 2.15 6.41
C ASN A 85 10.41 3.09 5.78
N LEU A 86 9.12 2.81 5.97
CA LEU A 86 8.03 3.67 5.56
C LEU A 86 7.05 3.90 6.71
N THR A 87 6.80 5.15 7.03
CA THR A 87 5.67 5.53 7.88
C THR A 87 4.49 5.92 7.00
N ILE A 88 3.34 5.34 7.25
CA ILE A 88 2.06 5.74 6.67
C ILE A 88 1.36 6.59 7.71
N ASN A 89 1.21 7.88 7.41
CA ASN A 89 0.56 8.83 8.27
C ASN A 89 -0.88 9.06 7.79
N LEU A 90 -1.85 8.82 8.66
CA LEU A 90 -3.27 8.86 8.36
C LEU A 90 -3.90 10.17 8.83
N ILE A 91 -4.55 10.88 7.91
CA ILE A 91 -5.32 12.10 8.18
C ILE A 91 -6.70 11.92 7.54
N GLY A 92 -7.77 12.13 8.32
CA GLY A 92 -9.14 11.97 7.82
C GLY A 92 -9.49 10.53 7.46
N GLU A 93 -10.32 10.32 6.46
CA GLU A 93 -10.83 9.02 6.07
C GLU A 93 -10.15 8.54 4.78
N ASN A 94 -9.42 7.43 4.86
CA ASN A 94 -8.68 6.89 3.73
C ASN A 94 -9.19 5.50 3.35
N THR A 95 -9.20 5.19 2.06
CA THR A 95 -9.60 3.88 1.55
C THR A 95 -8.61 3.34 0.53
N ILE A 96 -8.33 2.05 0.62
CA ILE A 96 -7.61 1.28 -0.38
C ILE A 96 -8.52 0.13 -0.78
N GLY A 97 -8.95 0.12 -2.04
CA GLY A 97 -9.86 -0.89 -2.54
C GLY A 97 -9.26 -1.65 -3.71
N ILE A 98 -9.37 -2.99 -3.68
CA ILE A 98 -9.00 -3.86 -4.80
C ILE A 98 -10.29 -4.42 -5.34
N SER A 99 -10.61 -4.10 -6.60
CA SER A 99 -11.70 -4.76 -7.32
C SER A 99 -11.14 -5.66 -8.41
N GLY A 100 -11.79 -6.79 -8.63
CA GLY A 100 -11.41 -7.71 -9.70
C GLY A 100 -10.98 -9.09 -9.18
N LYS A 101 -10.46 -9.93 -10.07
CA LYS A 101 -10.13 -11.35 -9.76
C LYS A 101 -8.69 -11.56 -9.26
N ALA A 102 -7.84 -10.54 -9.26
CA ALA A 102 -6.44 -10.68 -8.89
C ALA A 102 -6.26 -10.82 -7.36
N THR A 103 -5.40 -11.76 -6.96
CA THR A 103 -4.99 -11.93 -5.56
C THR A 103 -3.90 -10.92 -5.26
N VAL A 104 -4.27 -9.76 -4.74
CA VAL A 104 -3.39 -8.62 -4.52
C VAL A 104 -3.49 -8.18 -3.05
N ASN A 105 -2.37 -7.75 -2.49
CA ASN A 105 -2.33 -7.14 -1.17
C ASN A 105 -2.79 -5.68 -1.21
N GLY A 106 -3.20 -5.13 -0.08
CA GLY A 106 -3.46 -3.70 0.03
C GLY A 106 -2.15 -2.91 0.06
N ILE A 107 -1.31 -3.18 1.03
CA ILE A 107 -0.02 -2.51 1.25
C ILE A 107 1.07 -3.56 1.44
N THR A 108 2.24 -3.37 0.79
CA THR A 108 3.43 -4.19 1.04
C THR A 108 4.65 -3.32 1.33
N GLY A 109 5.54 -3.82 2.21
CA GLY A 109 6.79 -3.13 2.53
C GLY A 109 7.70 -3.91 3.46
N PHE A 110 8.89 -3.35 3.72
CA PHE A 110 9.83 -3.93 4.69
C PHE A 110 9.43 -3.53 6.12
N ASN A 111 9.95 -2.42 6.66
CA ASN A 111 9.53 -1.94 7.96
C ASN A 111 8.43 -0.88 7.77
N LEU A 112 7.20 -1.27 8.01
CA LEU A 112 6.05 -0.39 7.94
C LEU A 112 5.66 0.11 9.34
N LYS A 113 5.38 1.40 9.42
CA LYS A 113 4.77 2.03 10.58
C LYS A 113 3.46 2.69 10.16
N VAL A 114 2.38 2.48 10.88
CA VAL A 114 1.12 3.19 10.71
C VAL A 114 0.91 4.11 11.90
N ASP A 115 0.62 5.39 11.62
CA ASP A 115 0.49 6.44 12.63
C ASP A 115 -0.55 7.48 12.15
N GLY A 116 -0.98 8.38 13.04
CA GLY A 116 -1.90 9.47 12.73
C GLY A 116 -3.27 9.28 13.37
N ASP A 117 -4.10 10.32 13.28
CA ASP A 117 -5.43 10.36 13.91
C ASP A 117 -6.56 9.94 12.95
N GLY A 118 -6.22 9.66 11.70
CA GLY A 118 -7.17 9.27 10.66
C GLY A 118 -7.55 7.81 10.69
N SER A 119 -8.34 7.43 9.68
CA SER A 119 -8.74 6.05 9.44
C SER A 119 -8.25 5.54 8.10
N LEU A 120 -8.08 4.22 8.00
CA LEU A 120 -7.71 3.52 6.78
C LEU A 120 -8.54 2.24 6.64
N ALA A 121 -9.44 2.22 5.66
CA ALA A 121 -10.16 1.03 5.26
C ALA A 121 -9.47 0.36 4.08
N ILE A 122 -9.11 -0.91 4.23
CA ILE A 122 -8.41 -1.68 3.19
C ILE A 122 -9.24 -2.89 2.80
N THR A 123 -9.57 -2.99 1.52
CA THR A 123 -10.15 -4.21 0.94
C THR A 123 -9.09 -4.93 0.13
N ALA A 124 -8.83 -6.20 0.45
CA ALA A 124 -7.81 -7.00 -0.23
C ALA A 124 -8.23 -8.47 -0.36
N ARG A 125 -7.57 -9.21 -1.28
CA ARG A 125 -7.81 -10.63 -1.50
C ARG A 125 -6.70 -11.55 -0.99
N ALA A 126 -5.52 -11.00 -0.67
CA ALA A 126 -4.44 -11.74 -0.03
C ALA A 126 -4.25 -11.22 1.40
N SER A 127 -3.43 -10.19 1.59
CA SER A 127 -3.27 -9.54 2.88
C SER A 127 -3.61 -8.07 2.77
N CYS A 128 -4.31 -7.51 3.75
CA CYS A 128 -4.56 -6.07 3.73
C CYS A 128 -3.26 -5.29 3.94
N ILE A 129 -2.44 -5.69 4.91
CA ILE A 129 -1.06 -5.19 5.06
C ILE A 129 -0.13 -6.39 5.17
N LYS A 130 0.93 -6.39 4.33
CA LYS A 130 2.00 -7.39 4.36
C LYS A 130 3.35 -6.70 4.50
N ALA A 131 4.12 -7.05 5.53
CA ALA A 131 5.40 -6.42 5.82
C ALA A 131 6.44 -7.43 6.36
N ASP A 132 7.72 -7.08 6.32
CA ASP A 132 8.69 -7.81 7.12
C ASP A 132 8.43 -7.50 8.61
N SER A 133 8.35 -6.22 8.97
CA SER A 133 7.93 -5.79 10.31
C SER A 133 6.85 -4.71 10.22
N LEU A 134 5.88 -4.75 11.12
CA LEU A 134 4.80 -3.77 11.20
C LEU A 134 4.68 -3.21 12.61
N THR A 135 4.63 -1.88 12.71
CA THR A 135 4.30 -1.20 13.96
C THR A 135 3.03 -0.35 13.74
N VAL A 136 1.98 -0.60 14.50
CA VAL A 136 0.81 0.27 14.54
C VAL A 136 0.88 1.10 15.81
N VAL A 137 1.03 2.42 15.66
CA VAL A 137 1.16 3.38 16.76
C VAL A 137 -0.19 3.96 17.13
N SER A 138 -0.95 4.37 16.12
CA SER A 138 -2.24 5.01 16.29
C SER A 138 -3.11 4.87 15.03
N GLY A 139 -4.27 5.54 15.01
CA GLY A 139 -5.22 5.54 13.92
C GLY A 139 -6.24 4.41 13.99
N LYS A 140 -7.20 4.45 13.08
CA LYS A 140 -8.21 3.42 12.92
C LYS A 140 -7.94 2.63 11.64
N ILE A 141 -7.82 1.30 11.75
CA ILE A 141 -7.56 0.42 10.61
C ILE A 141 -8.72 -0.58 10.50
N ASP A 142 -9.48 -0.50 9.42
CA ASP A 142 -10.51 -1.46 9.07
C ASP A 142 -10.04 -2.30 7.88
N THR A 143 -9.92 -3.60 8.05
CA THR A 143 -9.51 -4.51 6.97
C THR A 143 -10.67 -5.38 6.53
N TYR A 144 -10.85 -5.49 5.21
CA TYR A 144 -11.87 -6.30 4.56
C TYR A 144 -11.20 -7.33 3.66
N ILE A 145 -11.31 -8.61 4.05
CA ILE A 145 -10.69 -9.70 3.31
C ILE A 145 -11.78 -10.33 2.43
N GLU A 146 -11.66 -10.09 1.12
CA GLU A 146 -12.54 -10.69 0.12
C GLU A 146 -11.92 -11.97 -0.42
N THR A 147 -12.53 -13.11 -0.16
CA THR A 147 -12.12 -14.37 -0.81
C THR A 147 -12.93 -14.59 -2.08
N PRO A 148 -12.31 -15.04 -3.19
CA PRO A 148 -13.03 -15.28 -4.43
C PRO A 148 -14.05 -16.41 -4.29
N ASP A 149 -15.24 -16.24 -4.90
CA ASP A 149 -16.29 -17.24 -4.94
C ASP A 149 -15.79 -18.56 -5.58
N HIS A 150 -16.03 -19.65 -4.89
CA HIS A 150 -16.14 -21.04 -5.35
C HIS A 150 -14.94 -21.80 -5.93
N GLU A 151 -13.82 -21.22 -6.33
CA GLU A 151 -12.87 -22.02 -7.13
C GLU A 151 -11.57 -22.45 -6.46
N ILE A 152 -11.17 -21.90 -5.32
CA ILE A 152 -9.85 -22.25 -4.78
C ILE A 152 -9.89 -22.38 -3.24
N ALA A 153 -10.01 -23.62 -2.77
CA ALA A 153 -9.94 -23.99 -1.33
C ALA A 153 -8.59 -23.72 -0.64
N SER A 154 -7.64 -23.07 -1.32
CA SER A 154 -6.28 -22.83 -0.84
C SER A 154 -5.91 -21.35 -0.66
N TYR A 155 -6.87 -20.43 -0.74
CA TYR A 155 -6.57 -19.04 -0.48
C TYR A 155 -6.56 -18.73 1.01
N LEU A 156 -5.45 -18.16 1.43
CA LEU A 156 -5.22 -17.67 2.78
C LEU A 156 -5.43 -16.15 2.78
N GLY A 157 -6.55 -15.69 3.31
CA GLY A 157 -6.80 -14.27 3.53
C GLY A 157 -6.26 -13.83 4.89
N ILE A 158 -5.47 -12.75 4.93
CA ILE A 158 -4.86 -12.27 6.17
C ILE A 158 -5.10 -10.77 6.32
N GLY A 159 -5.58 -10.34 7.49
CA GLY A 159 -5.73 -8.93 7.80
C GLY A 159 -4.37 -8.24 7.83
N LEU A 160 -3.55 -8.53 8.82
CA LEU A 160 -2.18 -8.04 8.96
C LEU A 160 -1.20 -9.22 8.98
N TRP A 161 -0.22 -9.19 8.07
CA TRP A 161 0.81 -10.23 7.96
C TRP A 161 2.21 -9.66 8.14
N THR A 162 3.05 -10.33 8.95
CA THR A 162 4.47 -9.99 9.06
C THR A 162 5.37 -11.22 8.98
N GLN A 163 6.57 -11.02 8.43
CA GLN A 163 7.62 -12.04 8.42
C GLN A 163 8.36 -12.11 9.74
N ASP A 164 8.69 -10.95 10.33
CA ASP A 164 9.53 -10.86 11.51
C ASP A 164 8.72 -10.53 12.77
N VAL A 165 8.31 -9.27 12.92
CA VAL A 165 7.64 -8.81 14.13
C VAL A 165 6.44 -7.91 13.82
N MET A 166 5.36 -8.10 14.56
CA MET A 166 4.20 -7.21 14.59
C MET A 166 4.10 -6.58 15.96
N THR A 167 4.10 -5.25 16.02
CA THR A 167 3.94 -4.49 17.27
C THR A 167 2.73 -3.57 17.18
N ILE A 168 1.76 -3.79 18.05
CA ILE A 168 0.58 -2.94 18.18
C ILE A 168 0.72 -2.11 19.45
N GLN A 169 1.07 -0.83 19.29
CA GLN A 169 1.27 0.12 20.39
C GLN A 169 -0.03 0.85 20.75
N GLY A 170 -0.93 0.99 19.76
CA GLY A 170 -2.18 1.70 19.92
C GLY A 170 -3.10 1.54 18.71
N GLY A 171 -4.10 2.42 18.61
CA GLY A 171 -5.07 2.41 17.52
C GLY A 171 -6.27 1.48 17.75
N ASP A 172 -7.19 1.52 16.79
CA ASP A 172 -8.39 0.66 16.75
C ASP A 172 -8.34 -0.16 15.45
N ILE A 173 -8.09 -1.45 15.56
CA ILE A 173 -7.93 -2.36 14.43
C ILE A 173 -9.13 -3.27 14.36
N THR A 174 -9.90 -3.21 13.27
CA THR A 174 -11.01 -4.12 13.02
C THR A 174 -10.75 -4.94 11.77
N ILE A 175 -10.89 -6.25 11.87
CA ILE A 175 -10.65 -7.19 10.79
C ILE A 175 -11.96 -7.88 10.46
N HIS A 176 -12.44 -7.63 9.22
CA HIS A 176 -13.66 -8.19 8.68
C HIS A 176 -13.35 -9.29 7.65
N TYR A 177 -14.04 -10.40 7.76
CA TYR A 177 -14.01 -11.48 6.77
C TYR A 177 -15.31 -11.43 5.97
N VAL A 178 -15.21 -11.18 4.67
CA VAL A 178 -16.35 -10.99 3.77
C VAL A 178 -16.72 -12.27 3.01
N SER A 179 -16.25 -13.45 3.44
CA SER A 179 -16.53 -14.69 2.72
C SER A 179 -16.79 -15.88 3.63
N SER A 180 -17.82 -16.64 3.24
CA SER A 180 -18.27 -17.87 3.90
C SER A 180 -17.44 -19.13 3.54
N PHE A 181 -16.42 -19.06 2.69
CA PHE A 181 -15.80 -20.25 2.05
C PHE A 181 -14.31 -20.48 2.27
N SER A 182 -13.56 -19.57 2.92
CA SER A 182 -12.16 -19.87 3.18
C SER A 182 -11.97 -20.45 4.59
N PRO A 183 -11.63 -21.73 4.70
CA PRO A 183 -11.43 -22.38 6.02
C PRO A 183 -10.18 -21.90 6.77
N LEU A 184 -9.33 -21.10 6.11
CA LEU A 184 -8.06 -20.63 6.65
C LEU A 184 -7.91 -19.13 6.40
N SER A 185 -8.42 -18.33 7.31
CA SER A 185 -8.20 -16.88 7.30
C SER A 185 -7.68 -16.43 8.66
N TYR A 186 -6.69 -15.53 8.66
CA TYR A 186 -6.09 -15.04 9.89
C TYR A 186 -6.32 -13.53 10.03
N GLY A 187 -6.70 -13.09 11.21
CA GLY A 187 -6.76 -11.66 11.53
C GLY A 187 -5.37 -11.05 11.56
N LEU A 188 -4.57 -11.52 12.51
CA LEU A 188 -3.16 -11.19 12.65
C LEU A 188 -2.34 -12.46 12.44
N TYR A 189 -1.29 -12.36 11.65
CA TYR A 189 -0.35 -13.44 11.44
C TYR A 189 1.08 -12.92 11.40
N SER A 190 1.96 -13.50 12.18
CA SER A 190 3.39 -13.24 12.13
C SER A 190 4.14 -14.57 12.12
N VAL A 191 5.21 -14.66 11.31
CA VAL A 191 6.15 -15.79 11.40
C VAL A 191 7.02 -15.65 12.64
N GLY A 192 7.35 -14.42 13.05
CA GLY A 192 8.01 -14.12 14.32
C GLY A 192 7.01 -13.69 15.39
N ASP A 193 7.36 -12.70 16.18
CA ASP A 193 6.60 -12.30 17.36
C ASP A 193 5.42 -11.36 17.05
N ILE A 194 4.37 -11.43 17.86
CA ILE A 194 3.29 -10.44 17.92
C ILE A 194 3.29 -9.82 19.31
N ASN A 195 3.59 -8.53 19.39
CA ASN A 195 3.62 -7.74 20.61
C ASN A 195 2.42 -6.80 20.64
N ILE A 196 1.51 -6.97 21.59
CA ILE A 196 0.35 -6.09 21.79
C ILE A 196 0.60 -5.31 23.07
N GLU A 197 0.98 -4.03 22.90
CA GLU A 197 1.31 -3.11 23.98
C GLU A 197 0.11 -2.22 24.35
N GLY A 198 -0.82 -2.03 23.40
CA GLY A 198 -2.01 -1.20 23.57
C GLY A 198 -2.97 -1.31 22.40
N GLY A 199 -3.97 -0.40 22.38
CA GLY A 199 -4.96 -0.34 21.32
C GLY A 199 -6.12 -1.31 21.52
N LYS A 200 -7.00 -1.37 20.52
CA LYS A 200 -8.13 -2.28 20.47
C LYS A 200 -8.09 -3.09 19.19
N ILE A 201 -8.23 -4.41 19.31
CA ILE A 201 -8.28 -5.32 18.17
C ILE A 201 -9.61 -6.05 18.20
N THR A 202 -10.34 -5.96 17.09
CA THR A 202 -11.62 -6.63 16.89
C THR A 202 -11.52 -7.49 15.65
N ILE A 203 -11.88 -8.77 15.77
CA ILE A 203 -11.98 -9.69 14.63
C ILE A 203 -13.44 -10.05 14.50
N SER A 204 -14.06 -9.68 13.37
CA SER A 204 -15.48 -9.83 13.11
C SER A 204 -15.69 -10.75 11.91
N PRO A 205 -16.06 -12.00 12.10
CA PRO A 205 -16.56 -12.84 11.02
C PRO A 205 -17.96 -12.36 10.61
N GLU A 206 -18.22 -12.08 9.35
CA GLU A 206 -19.56 -11.71 8.86
C GLU A 206 -20.53 -12.91 8.85
N ASP A 207 -20.02 -14.14 8.85
CA ASP A 207 -20.81 -15.37 8.97
C ASP A 207 -20.33 -16.26 10.11
N SER A 208 -21.29 -16.72 10.92
CA SER A 208 -21.09 -17.44 12.18
C SER A 208 -20.49 -18.85 12.10
N GLN A 209 -19.84 -19.21 11.01
CA GLN A 209 -19.30 -20.56 10.77
C GLN A 209 -17.77 -20.66 10.73
N LEU A 210 -17.01 -19.58 10.91
CA LEU A 210 -15.56 -19.63 10.83
C LEU A 210 -14.88 -19.21 12.11
N LEU A 211 -14.30 -20.18 12.77
CA LEU A 211 -13.38 -20.03 13.87
C LEU A 211 -11.98 -20.38 13.38
N ALA A 212 -11.21 -19.37 13.01
CA ALA A 212 -9.77 -19.46 13.04
C ALA A 212 -9.21 -18.14 13.53
N VAL A 213 -9.22 -17.94 14.82
CA VAL A 213 -8.40 -16.92 15.48
C VAL A 213 -7.06 -17.60 15.76
N GLY A 214 -6.13 -17.47 14.85
CA GLY A 214 -4.76 -17.89 15.07
C GLY A 214 -3.96 -16.70 15.59
N LEU A 215 -3.75 -16.63 16.90
CA LEU A 215 -2.53 -16.11 17.49
C LEU A 215 -1.58 -17.31 17.56
N ILE A 216 -0.62 -17.39 16.69
CA ILE A 216 0.48 -18.37 16.78
C ILE A 216 1.75 -17.60 17.01
#